data_e13812426ab757f90f75355795620e3a
#
_entry.id   e13812426ab757f90f75355795620e3a
#
_cell.length_a   1.000
_cell.length_b   1.000
_cell.length_c   1.000
_cell.angle_alpha   90.00
_cell.angle_beta   90.00
_cell.angle_gamma   90.00
#
_symmetry.space_group_name_H-M   'P 1'
#
loop_
_entity.id
_entity.type
_entity.pdbx_description
1 polymer ?
#
loop_
_entity_poly.entity_id
_entity_poly.type
_entity_poly.pdbx_seq_one_letter_code
_entity_poly.pdbx_strand_id
1 'polypeptide(L)'
;MTASRRLTLAWSLTLVLHAVAPMARAAAEPWSRAYVGALPDEAFAVVHVRRDRTKSRHLPHHDAAGRLDLSHLRSALARLGQVHWEDPADAERARQHLLAHRETLGIRRRSARPPASDRSR
;
A
#
# COMPACT_ATOMS: atom_id res chain seq x y z
N MET A 1 -70.97 -1.45 37.60
CA MET A 1 -70.63 -1.51 36.15
C MET A 1 -69.22 -1.00 35.99
N THR A 2 -68.26 -1.89 35.99
CA THR A 2 -66.83 -1.58 35.91
C THR A 2 -66.28 -2.14 34.62
N ALA A 3 -66.00 -1.24 33.67
CA ALA A 3 -65.40 -1.60 32.37
C ALA A 3 -63.89 -1.69 32.49
N SER A 4 -63.36 -2.91 32.50
CA SER A 4 -61.92 -3.20 32.48
C SER A 4 -61.40 -2.98 31.08
N ARG A 5 -60.60 -1.92 30.87
CA ARG A 5 -59.81 -1.70 29.67
C ARG A 5 -58.54 -2.54 29.73
N ARG A 6 -58.44 -3.57 28.94
CA ARG A 6 -57.21 -4.34 28.74
C ARG A 6 -56.31 -3.57 27.80
N LEU A 7 -55.17 -3.07 28.32
CA LEU A 7 -54.07 -2.55 27.50
C LEU A 7 -53.29 -3.73 26.92
N THR A 8 -53.41 -3.93 25.64
CA THR A 8 -52.50 -4.83 24.90
C THR A 8 -51.25 -4.07 24.51
N LEU A 9 -50.12 -4.34 25.19
CA LEU A 9 -48.80 -3.87 24.78
C LEU A 9 -48.38 -4.72 23.57
N ALA A 10 -48.40 -4.09 22.38
CA ALA A 10 -47.77 -4.65 21.20
C ALA A 10 -46.25 -4.38 21.24
N TRP A 11 -45.50 -5.40 21.46
CA TRP A 11 -44.01 -5.33 21.37
C TRP A 11 -43.65 -5.42 19.89
N SER A 12 -43.34 -4.27 19.29
CA SER A 12 -42.78 -4.22 17.94
C SER A 12 -41.32 -4.60 18.01
N LEU A 13 -41.01 -5.83 17.59
CA LEU A 13 -39.63 -6.32 17.44
C LEU A 13 -39.06 -5.70 16.16
N THR A 14 -38.33 -4.59 16.31
CA THR A 14 -37.64 -3.95 15.19
C THR A 14 -36.35 -4.74 14.93
N LEU A 15 -36.40 -5.60 13.91
CA LEU A 15 -35.22 -6.32 13.43
C LEU A 15 -34.30 -5.33 12.72
N VAL A 16 -33.25 -4.85 13.40
CA VAL A 16 -32.21 -4.02 12.79
C VAL A 16 -31.29 -4.94 12.00
N LEU A 17 -31.55 -5.03 10.70
CA LEU A 17 -30.71 -5.74 9.75
C LEU A 17 -29.44 -4.90 9.53
N HIS A 18 -28.36 -5.22 10.25
CA HIS A 18 -27.05 -4.65 9.99
C HIS A 18 -26.55 -5.19 8.65
N ALA A 19 -26.70 -4.41 7.60
CA ALA A 19 -26.04 -4.67 6.34
C ALA A 19 -24.52 -4.49 6.54
N VAL A 20 -23.80 -5.60 6.72
CA VAL A 20 -22.34 -5.61 6.59
C VAL A 20 -22.04 -5.38 5.13
N ALA A 21 -21.78 -4.11 4.77
CA ALA A 21 -21.28 -3.79 3.45
C ALA A 21 -19.96 -4.53 3.26
N PRO A 22 -19.78 -5.30 2.16
CA PRO A 22 -18.48 -5.84 1.86
C PRO A 22 -17.53 -4.66 1.67
N MET A 23 -16.49 -4.56 2.49
CA MET A 23 -15.36 -3.68 2.21
C MET A 23 -14.74 -4.18 0.91
N ALA A 24 -15.24 -3.66 -0.20
CA ALA A 24 -14.56 -3.77 -1.48
C ALA A 24 -13.17 -3.20 -1.25
N ARG A 25 -12.17 -4.07 -1.32
CA ARG A 25 -10.77 -3.69 -1.31
C ARG A 25 -10.61 -2.79 -2.53
N ALA A 26 -10.70 -1.48 -2.32
CA ALA A 26 -10.45 -0.52 -3.37
C ALA A 26 -9.09 -0.87 -3.96
N ALA A 27 -9.06 -1.28 -5.23
CA ALA A 27 -7.83 -1.41 -5.98
C ALA A 27 -7.14 -0.05 -5.80
N ALA A 28 -5.89 -0.07 -5.28
CA ALA A 28 -5.17 1.17 -5.03
C ALA A 28 -5.20 1.99 -6.31
N GLU A 29 -5.84 3.17 -6.25
CA GLU A 29 -5.89 4.10 -7.36
C GLU A 29 -4.46 4.33 -7.86
N PRO A 30 -4.20 4.23 -9.17
CA PRO A 30 -2.88 4.49 -9.70
C PRO A 30 -2.49 5.93 -9.35
N TRP A 31 -1.26 6.15 -8.87
CA TRP A 31 -0.79 7.48 -8.53
C TRP A 31 -0.87 8.41 -9.74
N SER A 32 -1.57 9.50 -9.62
CA SER A 32 -1.65 10.50 -10.68
C SER A 32 -0.30 11.17 -10.90
N ARG A 33 -0.09 11.73 -12.08
CA ARG A 33 1.12 12.50 -12.39
C ARG A 33 1.31 13.67 -11.41
N ALA A 34 0.23 14.35 -11.04
CA ALA A 34 0.24 15.43 -10.07
C ALA A 34 0.68 14.96 -8.68
N TYR A 35 0.15 13.82 -8.22
CA TYR A 35 0.54 13.21 -6.96
C TYR A 35 2.03 12.86 -6.95
N VAL A 36 2.51 12.15 -7.97
CA VAL A 36 3.93 11.78 -8.10
C VAL A 36 4.82 13.04 -8.16
N GLY A 37 4.36 14.09 -8.84
CA GLY A 37 5.06 15.38 -8.91
C GLY A 37 5.25 16.06 -7.54
N ALA A 38 4.29 15.87 -6.64
CA ALA A 38 4.30 16.43 -5.29
C ALA A 38 5.01 15.57 -4.24
N LEU A 39 5.42 14.34 -4.57
CA LEU A 39 6.14 13.47 -3.64
C LEU A 39 7.50 14.05 -3.25
N PRO A 40 7.94 13.85 -2.00
CA PRO A 40 9.29 14.23 -1.58
C PRO A 40 10.35 13.37 -2.29
N ASP A 41 11.58 13.85 -2.34
CA ASP A 41 12.68 13.18 -3.05
C ASP A 41 12.94 11.75 -2.50
N GLU A 42 12.73 11.53 -1.22
CA GLU A 42 12.90 10.24 -0.53
C GLU A 42 11.91 9.17 -1.01
N ALA A 43 10.85 9.57 -1.68
CA ALA A 43 9.87 8.63 -2.24
C ALA A 43 10.40 7.90 -3.49
N PHE A 44 11.51 8.36 -4.07
CA PHE A 44 12.08 7.85 -5.30
C PHE A 44 13.33 7.00 -5.04
N ALA A 45 13.58 6.02 -5.91
CA ALA A 45 14.77 5.17 -5.79
C ALA A 45 16.07 5.95 -6.06
N VAL A 46 16.00 6.91 -6.98
CA VAL A 46 17.11 7.82 -7.30
C VAL A 46 16.58 9.20 -7.64
N VAL A 47 17.28 10.20 -7.15
CA VAL A 47 17.16 11.60 -7.55
C VAL A 47 18.48 12.06 -8.11
N HIS A 48 18.51 12.35 -9.40
CA HIS A 48 19.68 12.91 -10.06
C HIS A 48 19.54 14.43 -10.13
N VAL A 49 20.53 15.15 -9.59
CA VAL A 49 20.55 16.62 -9.63
C VAL A 49 21.52 17.07 -10.73
N ARG A 50 20.98 17.74 -11.73
CA ARG A 50 21.77 18.28 -12.85
C ARG A 50 22.56 19.53 -12.43
N ARG A 51 23.49 19.96 -13.27
CA ARG A 51 24.31 21.17 -13.03
C ARG A 51 23.50 22.45 -12.90
N ASP A 52 22.36 22.53 -13.60
CA ASP A 52 21.42 23.64 -13.55
C ASP A 52 20.46 23.56 -12.35
N ARG A 53 20.68 22.63 -11.42
CA ARG A 53 19.88 22.32 -10.24
C ARG A 53 18.49 21.73 -10.54
N THR A 54 18.18 21.42 -11.77
CA THR A 54 16.98 20.62 -12.08
C THR A 54 17.16 19.18 -11.61
N LYS A 55 16.05 18.51 -11.28
CA LYS A 55 16.06 17.16 -10.76
C LYS A 55 15.36 16.20 -11.70
N SER A 56 15.98 15.04 -11.95
CA SER A 56 15.33 13.86 -12.49
C SER A 56 15.03 12.91 -11.34
N ARG A 57 13.79 12.51 -11.16
CA ARG A 57 13.36 11.60 -10.11
C ARG A 57 12.83 10.32 -10.73
N HIS A 58 13.34 9.19 -10.30
CA HIS A 58 13.06 7.90 -10.93
C HIS A 58 12.54 6.89 -9.92
N LEU A 59 11.55 6.09 -10.35
CA LEU A 59 11.03 4.91 -9.67
C LEU A 59 10.45 5.23 -8.28
N PRO A 60 9.34 5.99 -8.21
CA PRO A 60 8.64 6.27 -6.97
C PRO A 60 8.09 4.96 -6.38
N HIS A 61 8.27 4.75 -5.07
CA HIS A 61 7.84 3.54 -4.36
C HIS A 61 7.44 3.79 -2.91
N HIS A 62 7.59 5.02 -2.39
CA HIS A 62 7.02 5.45 -1.12
C HIS A 62 5.92 6.49 -1.36
N ASP A 63 4.89 6.47 -0.50
CA ASP A 63 3.83 7.48 -0.52
C ASP A 63 4.30 8.82 0.12
N ALA A 64 3.42 9.82 0.12
CA ALA A 64 3.72 11.13 0.69
C ALA A 64 4.00 11.10 2.21
N ALA A 65 3.59 10.05 2.91
CA ALA A 65 3.88 9.82 4.33
C ALA A 65 5.17 8.99 4.54
N GLY A 66 5.91 8.67 3.48
CA GLY A 66 7.13 7.87 3.54
C GLY A 66 6.88 6.37 3.69
N ARG A 67 5.64 5.89 3.55
CA ARG A 67 5.33 4.47 3.66
C ARG A 67 5.61 3.76 2.34
N LEU A 68 6.24 2.60 2.43
CA LEU A 68 6.50 1.76 1.26
C LEU A 68 5.19 1.25 0.63
N ASP A 69 4.98 1.55 -0.64
CA ASP A 69 3.89 1.00 -1.44
C ASP A 69 4.37 -0.22 -2.22
N LEU A 70 3.79 -1.39 -1.91
CA LEU A 70 4.22 -2.66 -2.49
C LEU A 70 3.94 -2.78 -3.98
N SER A 71 2.86 -2.16 -4.46
CA SER A 71 2.50 -2.16 -5.87
C SER A 71 3.51 -1.35 -6.67
N HIS A 72 3.85 -0.16 -6.16
CA HIS A 72 4.84 0.71 -6.78
C HIS A 72 6.27 0.17 -6.66
N LEU A 73 6.63 -0.51 -5.55
CA LEU A 73 7.91 -1.21 -5.45
C LEU A 73 8.06 -2.30 -6.53
N ARG A 74 7.02 -3.11 -6.75
CA ARG A 74 7.04 -4.13 -7.82
C ARG A 74 7.17 -3.49 -9.19
N SER A 75 6.42 -2.42 -9.45
CA SER A 75 6.47 -1.67 -10.70
C SER A 75 7.84 -1.03 -10.91
N ALA A 76 8.44 -0.48 -9.86
CA ALA A 76 9.78 0.11 -9.90
C ALA A 76 10.84 -0.94 -10.27
N LEU A 77 10.81 -2.11 -9.63
CA LEU A 77 11.71 -3.22 -9.96
C LEU A 77 11.55 -3.69 -11.41
N ALA A 78 10.31 -3.79 -11.90
CA ALA A 78 10.04 -4.21 -13.28
C ALA A 78 10.51 -3.18 -14.32
N ARG A 79 10.55 -1.91 -13.96
CA ARG A 79 10.92 -0.80 -14.86
C ARG A 79 12.39 -0.40 -14.81
N LEU A 80 13.19 -0.98 -13.94
CA LEU A 80 14.61 -0.65 -13.80
C LEU A 80 15.37 -0.63 -15.13
N GLY A 81 15.15 -1.64 -15.99
CA GLY A 81 15.78 -1.76 -17.28
C GLY A 81 15.20 -0.84 -18.37
N GLN A 82 14.11 -0.13 -18.10
CA GLN A 82 13.43 0.77 -19.05
C GLN A 82 13.76 2.24 -18.79
N VAL A 83 14.37 2.55 -17.65
CA VAL A 83 14.74 3.93 -17.29
C VAL A 83 15.96 4.34 -18.11
N HIS A 84 15.87 5.52 -18.73
CA HIS A 84 17.04 6.15 -19.32
C HIS A 84 17.82 6.88 -18.21
N TRP A 85 18.98 6.34 -17.87
CA TRP A 85 19.82 6.86 -16.79
C TRP A 85 20.79 7.92 -17.34
N GLU A 86 20.84 9.08 -16.70
CA GLU A 86 21.82 10.12 -17.02
C GLU A 86 23.22 9.75 -16.55
N ASP A 87 23.30 9.05 -15.42
CA ASP A 87 24.51 8.44 -14.89
C ASP A 87 24.30 6.92 -14.77
N PRO A 88 25.11 6.09 -15.41
CA PRO A 88 25.02 4.63 -15.28
C PRO A 88 25.11 4.13 -13.83
N ALA A 89 25.81 4.84 -12.94
CA ALA A 89 25.88 4.50 -11.52
C ALA A 89 24.52 4.61 -10.82
N ASP A 90 23.61 5.45 -11.33
CA ASP A 90 22.26 5.60 -10.80
C ASP A 90 21.43 4.32 -10.98
N ALA A 91 21.63 3.60 -12.07
CA ALA A 91 20.97 2.31 -12.31
C ALA A 91 21.28 1.30 -11.20
N GLU A 92 22.55 1.18 -10.84
CA GLU A 92 22.96 0.23 -9.81
C GLU A 92 22.51 0.70 -8.42
N ARG A 93 22.59 1.99 -8.11
CA ARG A 93 22.05 2.56 -6.86
C ARG A 93 20.56 2.28 -6.70
N ALA A 94 19.79 2.54 -7.76
CA ALA A 94 18.35 2.25 -7.78
C ALA A 94 18.06 0.77 -7.55
N ARG A 95 18.80 -0.10 -8.23
CA ARG A 95 18.65 -1.54 -8.11
C ARG A 95 18.91 -2.02 -6.67
N GLN A 96 20.00 -1.63 -6.08
CA GLN A 96 20.38 -2.00 -4.71
C GLN A 96 19.33 -1.49 -3.71
N HIS A 97 18.89 -0.25 -3.84
CA HIS A 97 17.88 0.35 -2.97
C HIS A 97 16.54 -0.43 -3.02
N LEU A 98 16.03 -0.70 -4.21
CA LEU A 98 14.76 -1.41 -4.37
C LEU A 98 14.84 -2.88 -3.93
N LEU A 99 15.98 -3.53 -4.16
CA LEU A 99 16.21 -4.91 -3.70
C LEU A 99 16.28 -5.00 -2.18
N ALA A 100 16.89 -4.02 -1.50
CA ALA A 100 16.94 -3.96 -0.05
C ALA A 100 15.51 -3.92 0.56
N HIS A 101 14.61 -3.13 -0.02
CA HIS A 101 13.20 -3.14 0.39
C HIS A 101 12.54 -4.51 0.20
N ARG A 102 12.78 -5.16 -0.93
CA ARG A 102 12.25 -6.50 -1.22
C ARG A 102 12.76 -7.53 -0.21
N GLU A 103 14.02 -7.49 0.13
CA GLU A 103 14.64 -8.39 1.10
C GLU A 103 14.04 -8.20 2.50
N THR A 104 13.94 -6.97 2.98
CA THR A 104 13.31 -6.63 4.26
C THR A 104 11.89 -7.18 4.36
N LEU A 105 11.09 -7.10 3.27
CA LEU A 105 9.75 -7.67 3.20
C LEU A 105 9.77 -9.20 3.23
N GLY A 106 10.73 -9.83 2.56
CA GLY A 106 10.93 -11.28 2.57
C GLY A 106 11.28 -11.81 3.96
N ILE A 107 12.10 -11.10 4.69
CA ILE A 107 12.44 -11.43 6.09
C ILE A 107 11.21 -11.31 6.99
N ARG A 108 10.45 -10.22 6.89
CA ARG A 108 9.21 -10.02 7.67
C ARG A 108 8.18 -11.12 7.42
N ARG A 109 8.00 -11.54 6.16
CA ARG A 109 7.07 -12.63 5.82
C ARG A 109 7.51 -13.97 6.41
N ARG A 110 8.80 -14.27 6.45
CA ARG A 110 9.33 -15.49 7.05
C ARG A 110 9.14 -15.50 8.56
N SER A 111 9.40 -14.39 9.22
CA SER A 111 9.21 -14.24 10.68
C SER A 111 7.74 -14.30 11.11
N ALA A 112 6.82 -13.86 10.25
CA ALA A 112 5.39 -13.90 10.51
C ALA A 112 4.73 -15.27 10.21
N ARG A 113 5.46 -16.20 9.58
CA ARG A 113 4.95 -17.56 9.30
C ARG A 113 4.99 -18.36 10.60
N PRO A 114 3.85 -18.87 11.12
CA PRO A 114 3.85 -19.73 12.30
C PRO A 114 4.71 -20.97 12.01
N PRO A 115 5.37 -21.55 13.04
CA PRO A 115 6.11 -22.78 12.89
C PRO A 115 5.16 -23.84 12.30
N ALA A 116 5.64 -24.58 11.30
CA ALA A 116 4.89 -25.66 10.71
C ALA A 116 4.52 -26.61 11.86
N SER A 117 3.21 -26.70 12.17
CA SER A 117 2.74 -27.69 13.12
C SER A 117 3.18 -29.06 12.60
N ASP A 118 4.02 -29.71 13.37
CA ASP A 118 4.44 -31.08 13.10
C ASP A 118 3.18 -31.98 13.04
N ARG A 119 2.75 -32.28 11.81
CA ARG A 119 1.70 -33.27 11.58
C ARG A 119 2.38 -34.62 11.39
N SER A 120 3.09 -35.04 12.44
CA SER A 120 3.55 -36.40 12.59
C SER A 120 2.59 -37.14 13.52
N ARG A 121 1.50 -37.65 12.97
CA ARG A 121 0.80 -38.86 13.50
C ARG A 121 -0.05 -39.49 12.41
#